data_04de4d29fdd37b991c46a0a30266fe0d
#
_entry.id   04de4d29fdd37b991c46a0a30266fe0d
#
_cell.length_a   1.000
_cell.length_b   1.000
_cell.length_c   1.000
_cell.angle_alpha   90.00
_cell.angle_beta   90.00
_cell.angle_gamma   90.00
#
_symmetry.space_group_name_H-M   'P 1'
#
loop_
_entity.id
_entity.type
_entity.pdbx_description
1 polymer ?
#
loop_
_entity_poly.entity_id
_entity_poly.type
_entity_poly.pdbx_seq_one_letter_code
_entity_poly.pdbx_strand_id
1 'polypeptide(L)'
;VMVVVKPWCVEKTLSGIKDTLDYKNQILVVVAAGISSEQINAWMDKDGEKPSLFLVMPNIAIAQKASMTFISAIGASQGETNAVTDLFNELGEALLMDESLFPAATAMSCGIGYAMRYVRANVEGAVEIGFKAKVAQKIVLQTIKGAVELLQASGEHPEAAIDKVTTPGGITIRGLNEMEHAGFT
;
A
#
# COMPACT_ATOMS: atom_id res chain seq x y z
N VAL A 1 -13.47 12.83 11.18
CA VAL A 1 -12.69 12.24 12.28
C VAL A 1 -11.92 11.04 11.79
N MET A 2 -10.63 10.93 12.15
CA MET A 2 -9.78 9.81 11.71
C MET A 2 -9.34 8.99 12.93
N VAL A 3 -9.61 7.68 12.90
CA VAL A 3 -9.23 6.72 13.94
C VAL A 3 -8.06 5.87 13.42
N VAL A 4 -6.87 6.13 13.96
CA VAL A 4 -5.61 5.49 13.60
C VAL A 4 -5.03 4.81 14.82
N VAL A 5 -5.57 3.64 15.11
CA VAL A 5 -5.19 2.84 16.29
C VAL A 5 -5.00 1.38 15.91
N LYS A 6 -4.42 0.60 16.81
CA LYS A 6 -4.33 -0.86 16.60
C LYS A 6 -5.73 -1.48 16.55
N PRO A 7 -5.95 -2.55 15.75
CA PRO A 7 -7.27 -3.15 15.54
C PRO A 7 -8.02 -3.45 16.84
N TRP A 8 -7.35 -3.98 17.86
CA TRP A 8 -7.94 -4.30 19.17
C TRP A 8 -8.32 -3.08 20.03
N CYS A 9 -7.96 -1.86 19.60
CA CYS A 9 -8.35 -0.62 20.25
C CYS A 9 -9.52 0.08 19.55
N VAL A 10 -9.91 -0.36 18.34
CA VAL A 10 -10.90 0.34 17.50
C VAL A 10 -12.26 0.42 18.20
N GLU A 11 -12.82 -0.70 18.65
CA GLU A 11 -14.12 -0.75 19.33
C GLU A 11 -14.17 0.22 20.51
N LYS A 12 -13.20 0.15 21.41
CA LYS A 12 -13.13 1.03 22.59
C LYS A 12 -13.04 2.50 22.19
N THR A 13 -12.25 2.82 21.16
CA THR A 13 -12.07 4.20 20.68
C THR A 13 -13.37 4.72 20.09
N LEU A 14 -14.02 3.93 19.22
CA LEU A 14 -15.27 4.30 18.58
C LEU A 14 -16.41 4.47 19.60
N SER A 15 -16.54 3.54 20.54
CA SER A 15 -17.54 3.64 21.62
C SER A 15 -17.35 4.92 22.47
N GLY A 16 -16.09 5.35 22.66
CA GLY A 16 -15.79 6.57 23.41
C GLY A 16 -16.13 7.88 22.69
N ILE A 17 -16.23 7.87 21.37
CA ILE A 17 -16.55 9.06 20.55
C ILE A 17 -17.95 9.03 19.95
N LYS A 18 -18.65 7.90 20.06
CA LYS A 18 -19.94 7.65 19.41
C LYS A 18 -20.93 8.79 19.65
N ASP A 19 -21.14 9.16 20.91
CA ASP A 19 -22.16 10.15 21.28
C ASP A 19 -21.79 11.59 20.90
N THR A 20 -20.50 11.87 20.73
CA THR A 20 -19.99 13.20 20.39
C THR A 20 -19.81 13.43 18.89
N LEU A 21 -19.75 12.37 18.10
CA LEU A 21 -19.59 12.45 16.64
C LEU A 21 -20.88 12.94 15.98
N ASP A 22 -20.80 13.97 15.18
CA ASP A 22 -21.91 14.48 14.36
C ASP A 22 -21.96 13.74 13.01
N TYR A 23 -22.86 12.75 12.90
CA TYR A 23 -22.99 11.90 11.72
C TYR A 23 -23.44 12.62 10.45
N LYS A 24 -24.01 13.82 10.57
CA LYS A 24 -24.48 14.61 9.45
C LYS A 24 -23.39 15.49 8.84
N ASN A 25 -22.43 15.92 9.65
CA ASN A 25 -21.41 16.89 9.27
C ASN A 25 -19.98 16.36 9.36
N GLN A 26 -19.78 15.12 9.86
CA GLN A 26 -18.47 14.53 10.07
C GLN A 26 -18.36 13.17 9.40
N ILE A 27 -17.26 12.96 8.73
CA ILE A 27 -16.87 11.69 8.12
C ILE A 27 -16.06 10.88 9.13
N LEU A 28 -16.31 9.58 9.22
CA LEU A 28 -15.51 8.65 10.01
C LEU A 28 -14.53 7.90 9.09
N VAL A 29 -13.25 8.08 9.32
CA VAL A 29 -12.17 7.35 8.62
C VAL A 29 -11.50 6.41 9.61
N VAL A 30 -11.47 5.12 9.30
CA VAL A 30 -10.85 4.09 10.15
C VAL A 30 -9.66 3.47 9.43
N VAL A 31 -8.47 3.62 10.04
CA VAL A 31 -7.21 3.06 9.54
C VAL A 31 -6.82 1.90 10.44
N ALA A 32 -7.43 0.75 10.20
CA ALA A 32 -7.16 -0.47 10.96
C ALA A 32 -7.41 -1.71 10.11
N ALA A 33 -6.42 -2.62 10.05
CA ALA A 33 -6.55 -3.86 9.31
C ALA A 33 -7.46 -4.87 10.02
N GLY A 34 -8.27 -5.62 9.25
CA GLY A 34 -9.05 -6.74 9.77
C GLY A 34 -10.31 -6.35 10.55
N ILE A 35 -10.77 -5.11 10.44
CA ILE A 35 -12.04 -4.63 11.00
C ILE A 35 -13.00 -4.34 9.85
N SER A 36 -14.18 -4.94 9.87
CA SER A 36 -15.19 -4.74 8.82
C SER A 36 -16.07 -3.52 9.07
N SER A 37 -16.66 -3.01 7.98
CA SER A 37 -17.67 -1.94 8.07
C SER A 37 -18.89 -2.37 8.90
N GLU A 38 -19.28 -3.65 8.84
CA GLU A 38 -20.37 -4.20 9.62
C GLU A 38 -20.10 -4.07 11.13
N GLN A 39 -18.89 -4.45 11.58
CA GLN A 39 -18.47 -4.30 12.97
C GLN A 39 -18.49 -2.82 13.42
N ILE A 40 -17.89 -1.94 12.61
CA ILE A 40 -17.85 -0.50 12.91
C ILE A 40 -19.26 0.08 12.97
N ASN A 41 -20.10 -0.25 12.00
CA ASN A 41 -21.49 0.21 11.97
C ASN A 41 -22.30 -0.29 13.17
N ALA A 42 -22.04 -1.51 13.66
CA ALA A 42 -22.69 -2.01 14.88
C ALA A 42 -22.26 -1.22 16.12
N TRP A 43 -20.97 -0.89 16.23
CA TRP A 43 -20.46 -0.08 17.35
C TRP A 43 -20.93 1.38 17.30
N MET A 44 -21.12 1.93 16.09
CA MET A 44 -21.46 3.32 15.84
C MET A 44 -22.97 3.56 15.62
N ASP A 45 -23.81 2.54 15.69
CA ASP A 45 -25.26 2.68 15.48
C ASP A 45 -25.89 3.58 16.58
N LYS A 46 -26.52 4.69 16.16
CA LYS A 46 -27.35 5.57 17.01
C LYS A 46 -28.80 5.45 16.55
N ASP A 47 -29.54 4.52 17.13
CA ASP A 47 -30.98 4.33 16.83
C ASP A 47 -31.27 4.17 15.32
N GLY A 48 -30.38 3.49 14.59
CA GLY A 48 -30.44 3.27 13.15
C GLY A 48 -29.66 4.30 12.32
N GLU A 49 -29.16 5.38 12.89
CA GLU A 49 -28.26 6.32 12.19
C GLU A 49 -26.82 5.82 12.21
N LYS A 50 -26.15 5.93 11.06
CA LYS A 50 -24.75 5.52 10.87
C LYS A 50 -23.96 6.65 10.20
N PRO A 51 -22.66 6.82 10.55
CA PRO A 51 -21.84 7.83 9.91
C PRO A 51 -21.46 7.43 8.49
N SER A 52 -21.12 8.41 7.64
CA SER A 52 -20.33 8.15 6.42
C SER A 52 -18.99 7.56 6.85
N LEU A 53 -18.72 6.33 6.45
CA LEU A 53 -17.57 5.53 6.90
C LEU A 53 -16.60 5.27 5.75
N PHE A 54 -15.32 5.44 6.04
CA PHE A 54 -14.23 5.05 5.15
C PHE A 54 -13.30 4.08 5.85
N LEU A 55 -13.13 2.90 5.25
CA LEU A 55 -12.03 2.00 5.59
C LEU A 55 -10.82 2.40 4.76
N VAL A 56 -9.68 2.60 5.41
CA VAL A 56 -8.48 3.09 4.74
C VAL A 56 -7.27 2.26 5.13
N MET A 57 -6.53 1.80 4.14
CA MET A 57 -5.36 0.95 4.32
C MET A 57 -4.15 1.55 3.59
N PRO A 58 -3.40 2.46 4.22
CA PRO A 58 -2.12 2.91 3.70
C PRO A 58 -1.00 1.91 4.02
N ASN A 59 0.16 2.11 3.40
CA ASN A 59 1.40 1.46 3.84
C ASN A 59 2.38 2.47 4.44
N ILE A 60 3.50 1.98 4.97
CA ILE A 60 4.49 2.82 5.67
C ILE A 60 5.18 3.87 4.78
N ALA A 61 5.12 3.74 3.45
CA ALA A 61 5.65 4.73 2.53
C ALA A 61 4.87 6.07 2.57
N ILE A 62 3.74 6.12 3.26
CA ILE A 62 2.98 7.36 3.52
C ILE A 62 3.87 8.43 4.17
N ALA A 63 4.85 8.04 4.96
CA ALA A 63 5.83 8.97 5.56
C ALA A 63 6.69 9.71 4.53
N GLN A 64 6.77 9.20 3.31
CA GLN A 64 7.50 9.78 2.18
C GLN A 64 6.55 10.24 1.05
N LYS A 65 5.23 10.33 1.32
CA LYS A 65 4.20 10.67 0.33
C LYS A 65 4.23 9.74 -0.89
N ALA A 66 4.45 8.47 -0.65
CA ALA A 66 4.58 7.43 -1.68
C ALA A 66 3.79 6.16 -1.29
N SER A 67 2.71 6.32 -0.52
CA SER A 67 1.83 5.21 -0.17
C SER A 67 0.97 4.81 -1.36
N MET A 68 0.76 3.51 -1.57
CA MET A 68 -0.47 3.03 -2.18
C MET A 68 -1.48 2.89 -1.05
N THR A 69 -2.57 3.65 -1.09
CA THR A 69 -3.60 3.68 -0.06
C THR A 69 -4.91 3.14 -0.62
N PHE A 70 -5.40 2.06 -0.06
CA PHE A 70 -6.69 1.47 -0.44
C PHE A 70 -7.81 2.10 0.38
N ILE A 71 -8.92 2.43 -0.28
CA ILE A 71 -10.07 3.10 0.35
C ILE A 71 -11.35 2.37 -0.03
N SER A 72 -12.19 2.08 0.96
CA SER A 72 -13.58 1.67 0.74
C SER A 72 -14.50 2.69 1.39
N ALA A 73 -15.51 3.16 0.64
CA ALA A 73 -16.49 4.15 1.07
C ALA A 73 -17.83 3.45 1.36
N ILE A 74 -18.36 3.62 2.56
CA ILE A 74 -19.57 2.97 3.05
C ILE A 74 -20.56 4.04 3.50
N GLY A 75 -21.72 4.11 2.87
CA GLY A 75 -22.76 5.09 3.19
C GLY A 75 -22.35 6.56 2.93
N ALA A 76 -21.29 6.77 2.17
CA ALA A 76 -20.72 8.08 1.88
C ALA A 76 -21.25 8.64 0.54
N SER A 77 -21.38 9.95 0.47
CA SER A 77 -21.68 10.68 -0.76
C SER A 77 -20.45 10.75 -1.68
N GLN A 78 -20.66 11.06 -2.96
CA GLN A 78 -19.56 11.27 -3.90
C GLN A 78 -18.64 12.41 -3.49
N GLY A 79 -19.19 13.48 -2.90
CA GLY A 79 -18.40 14.61 -2.41
C GLY A 79 -17.46 14.21 -1.27
N GLU A 80 -17.95 13.43 -0.31
CA GLU A 80 -17.15 12.89 0.79
C GLU A 80 -16.09 11.91 0.28
N THR A 81 -16.47 11.06 -0.67
CA THR A 81 -15.54 10.11 -1.32
C THR A 81 -14.40 10.84 -2.00
N ASN A 82 -14.69 11.87 -2.77
CA ASN A 82 -13.67 12.69 -3.43
C ASN A 82 -12.76 13.35 -2.39
N ALA A 83 -13.33 13.96 -1.35
CA ALA A 83 -12.55 14.65 -0.32
C ALA A 83 -11.58 13.71 0.41
N VAL A 84 -12.01 12.48 0.72
CA VAL A 84 -11.13 11.49 1.36
C VAL A 84 -10.07 10.98 0.38
N THR A 85 -10.45 10.70 -0.87
CA THR A 85 -9.52 10.23 -1.91
C THR A 85 -8.44 11.29 -2.19
N ASP A 86 -8.84 12.55 -2.36
CA ASP A 86 -7.91 13.67 -2.60
C ASP A 86 -6.92 13.85 -1.45
N LEU A 87 -7.40 13.72 -0.20
CA LEU A 87 -6.53 13.79 0.97
C LEU A 87 -5.42 12.72 0.93
N PHE A 88 -5.76 11.49 0.56
CA PHE A 88 -4.77 10.42 0.49
C PHE A 88 -3.90 10.45 -0.76
N ASN A 89 -4.37 11.07 -1.85
CA ASN A 89 -3.56 11.36 -3.04
C ASN A 89 -2.42 12.35 -2.75
N GLU A 90 -2.58 13.25 -1.77
CA GLU A 90 -1.47 14.10 -1.29
C GLU A 90 -0.36 13.31 -0.56
N LEU A 91 -0.66 12.06 -0.18
CA LEU A 91 0.23 11.18 0.58
C LEU A 91 0.76 9.98 -0.24
N GLY A 92 0.49 9.99 -1.53
CA GLY A 92 0.87 8.95 -2.48
C GLY A 92 -0.21 8.76 -3.54
N GLU A 93 -0.65 7.55 -3.75
CA GLU A 93 -1.74 7.19 -4.66
C GLU A 93 -2.86 6.50 -3.88
N ALA A 94 -4.10 6.94 -4.08
CA ALA A 94 -5.28 6.38 -3.45
C ALA A 94 -6.11 5.58 -4.47
N LEU A 95 -6.53 4.38 -4.09
CA LEU A 95 -7.33 3.49 -4.91
C LEU A 95 -8.64 3.15 -4.19
N LEU A 96 -9.76 3.59 -4.78
CA LEU A 96 -11.09 3.17 -4.34
C LEU A 96 -11.37 1.73 -4.75
N MET A 97 -11.91 0.95 -3.82
CA MET A 97 -12.27 -0.44 -4.06
C MET A 97 -13.44 -0.90 -3.21
N ASP A 98 -14.02 -2.02 -3.59
CA ASP A 98 -15.02 -2.72 -2.77
C ASP A 98 -14.38 -3.29 -1.50
N GLU A 99 -15.12 -3.25 -0.39
CA GLU A 99 -14.65 -3.76 0.90
C GLU A 99 -14.26 -5.24 0.84
N SER A 100 -14.93 -6.04 0.02
CA SER A 100 -14.62 -7.47 -0.14
C SER A 100 -13.17 -7.74 -0.58
N LEU A 101 -12.53 -6.76 -1.21
CA LEU A 101 -11.13 -6.83 -1.64
C LEU A 101 -10.12 -6.39 -0.56
N PHE A 102 -10.58 -5.84 0.57
CA PHE A 102 -9.67 -5.35 1.64
C PHE A 102 -8.72 -6.43 2.20
N PRO A 103 -9.12 -7.71 2.38
CA PRO A 103 -8.16 -8.75 2.77
C PRO A 103 -7.02 -8.92 1.77
N ALA A 104 -7.33 -8.90 0.45
CA ALA A 104 -6.33 -8.95 -0.61
C ALA A 104 -5.48 -7.66 -0.65
N ALA A 105 -6.10 -6.50 -0.51
CA ALA A 105 -5.42 -5.21 -0.41
C ALA A 105 -4.43 -5.17 0.76
N THR A 106 -4.78 -5.77 1.91
CA THR A 106 -3.87 -5.89 3.05
C THR A 106 -2.60 -6.68 2.68
N ALA A 107 -2.74 -7.80 1.98
CA ALA A 107 -1.60 -8.57 1.51
C ALA A 107 -0.71 -7.77 0.54
N MET A 108 -1.32 -7.04 -0.40
CA MET A 108 -0.60 -6.17 -1.34
C MET A 108 0.10 -5.00 -0.65
N SER A 109 -0.52 -4.38 0.36
CA SER A 109 0.10 -3.33 1.18
C SER A 109 1.35 -3.83 1.92
N CYS A 110 1.38 -5.11 2.33
CA CYS A 110 2.54 -5.76 2.92
C CYS A 110 3.67 -6.02 1.92
N GLY A 111 3.41 -5.94 0.62
CA GLY A 111 4.37 -6.13 -0.47
C GLY A 111 5.62 -5.25 -0.37
N ILE A 112 5.51 -4.10 0.32
CA ILE A 112 6.66 -3.24 0.61
C ILE A 112 7.75 -3.99 1.40
N GLY A 113 7.39 -4.93 2.28
CA GLY A 113 8.34 -5.78 2.99
C GLY A 113 9.08 -6.75 2.06
N TYR A 114 8.38 -7.30 1.06
CA TYR A 114 8.98 -8.17 0.05
C TYR A 114 9.94 -7.40 -0.86
N ALA A 115 9.56 -6.19 -1.27
CA ALA A 115 10.43 -5.30 -2.04
C ALA A 115 11.71 -4.95 -1.25
N MET A 116 11.60 -4.66 0.05
CA MET A 116 12.76 -4.43 0.92
C MET A 116 13.65 -5.67 1.04
N ARG A 117 13.09 -6.88 1.06
CA ARG A 117 13.87 -8.13 1.06
C ARG A 117 14.63 -8.30 -0.24
N TYR A 118 14.01 -8.00 -1.38
CA TYR A 118 14.66 -8.00 -2.68
C TYR A 118 15.83 -6.99 -2.73
N VAL A 119 15.60 -5.74 -2.27
CA VAL A 119 16.66 -4.73 -2.13
C VAL A 119 17.83 -5.27 -1.29
N ARG A 120 17.54 -5.89 -0.15
CA ARG A 120 18.55 -6.44 0.75
C ARG A 120 19.42 -7.48 0.03
N ALA A 121 18.81 -8.45 -0.64
CA ALA A 121 19.52 -9.49 -1.38
C ALA A 121 20.44 -8.92 -2.46
N ASN A 122 19.95 -7.93 -3.23
CA ASN A 122 20.76 -7.25 -4.23
C ASN A 122 21.96 -6.49 -3.64
N VAL A 123 21.77 -5.84 -2.48
CA VAL A 123 22.86 -5.15 -1.78
C VAL A 123 23.91 -6.16 -1.32
N GLU A 124 23.51 -7.32 -0.80
CA GLU A 124 24.42 -8.40 -0.38
C GLU A 124 25.23 -8.91 -1.57
N GLY A 125 24.58 -9.22 -2.71
CA GLY A 125 25.28 -9.61 -3.94
C GLY A 125 26.24 -8.53 -4.47
N ALA A 126 25.84 -7.26 -4.40
CA ALA A 126 26.72 -6.17 -4.80
C ALA A 126 27.96 -6.06 -3.88
N VAL A 127 27.81 -6.33 -2.59
CA VAL A 127 28.96 -6.38 -1.66
C VAL A 127 29.87 -7.56 -1.97
N GLU A 128 29.30 -8.71 -2.27
CA GLU A 128 30.04 -9.92 -2.64
C GLU A 128 30.94 -9.70 -3.88
N ILE A 129 30.46 -8.95 -4.86
CA ILE A 129 31.25 -8.61 -6.05
C ILE A 129 32.14 -7.38 -5.90
N GLY A 130 32.31 -6.84 -4.67
CA GLY A 130 33.35 -5.88 -4.32
C GLY A 130 32.90 -4.44 -4.04
N PHE A 131 31.62 -4.11 -4.05
CA PHE A 131 31.16 -2.77 -3.68
C PHE A 131 31.11 -2.57 -2.14
N LYS A 132 31.49 -1.38 -1.68
CA LYS A 132 31.23 -1.02 -0.28
C LYS A 132 29.73 -0.94 0.01
N ALA A 133 29.25 -1.45 1.14
CA ALA A 133 27.83 -1.58 1.47
C ALA A 133 26.99 -0.30 1.23
N LYS A 134 27.48 0.88 1.63
CA LYS A 134 26.79 2.16 1.40
C LYS A 134 26.65 2.51 -0.10
N VAL A 135 27.65 2.15 -0.90
CA VAL A 135 27.66 2.38 -2.34
C VAL A 135 26.72 1.37 -3.00
N ALA A 136 26.81 0.10 -2.63
CA ALA A 136 25.91 -0.96 -3.08
C ALA A 136 24.43 -0.58 -2.86
N GLN A 137 24.08 -0.13 -1.66
CA GLN A 137 22.72 0.30 -1.34
C GLN A 137 22.26 1.47 -2.23
N LYS A 138 23.11 2.47 -2.45
CA LYS A 138 22.77 3.61 -3.33
C LYS A 138 22.51 3.16 -4.77
N ILE A 139 23.37 2.28 -5.30
CA ILE A 139 23.23 1.74 -6.65
C ILE A 139 21.92 0.96 -6.78
N VAL A 140 21.68 0.01 -5.90
CA VAL A 140 20.49 -0.86 -5.94
C VAL A 140 19.20 -0.06 -5.84
N LEU A 141 19.11 0.88 -4.90
CA LEU A 141 17.91 1.70 -4.73
C LEU A 141 17.62 2.55 -5.98
N GLN A 142 18.65 3.17 -6.58
CA GLN A 142 18.45 3.98 -7.79
C GLN A 142 18.08 3.11 -9.00
N THR A 143 18.65 1.92 -9.12
CA THR A 143 18.34 0.99 -10.22
C THR A 143 16.89 0.50 -10.13
N ILE A 144 16.43 0.10 -8.92
CA ILE A 144 15.04 -0.35 -8.70
C ILE A 144 14.07 0.81 -8.95
N LYS A 145 14.38 2.01 -8.44
CA LYS A 145 13.57 3.20 -8.71
C LYS A 145 13.40 3.42 -10.22
N GLY A 146 14.49 3.36 -10.99
CA GLY A 146 14.45 3.51 -12.45
C GLY A 146 13.61 2.43 -13.14
N ALA A 147 13.68 1.18 -12.68
CA ALA A 147 12.87 0.10 -13.21
C ALA A 147 11.37 0.33 -12.97
N VAL A 148 10.99 0.77 -11.77
CA VAL A 148 9.60 1.10 -11.43
C VAL A 148 9.11 2.28 -12.29
N GLU A 149 9.88 3.35 -12.41
CA GLU A 149 9.53 4.52 -13.23
C GLU A 149 9.35 4.16 -14.70
N LEU A 150 10.21 3.27 -15.25
CA LEU A 150 10.07 2.80 -16.62
C LEU A 150 8.79 1.99 -16.85
N LEU A 151 8.43 1.10 -15.91
CA LEU A 151 7.19 0.32 -16.00
C LEU A 151 5.95 1.21 -15.89
N GLN A 152 5.96 2.17 -14.96
CA GLN A 152 4.86 3.13 -14.80
C GLN A 152 4.67 4.02 -16.04
N ALA A 153 5.77 4.47 -16.64
CA ALA A 153 5.72 5.32 -17.82
C ALA A 153 5.29 4.58 -19.09
N SER A 154 5.70 3.31 -19.24
CA SER A 154 5.38 2.52 -20.44
C SER A 154 4.04 1.81 -20.35
N GLY A 155 3.59 1.44 -19.14
CA GLY A 155 2.43 0.57 -18.92
C GLY A 155 2.61 -0.86 -19.46
N GLU A 156 3.84 -1.25 -19.82
CA GLU A 156 4.14 -2.56 -20.38
C GLU A 156 4.10 -3.68 -19.32
N HIS A 157 3.86 -4.88 -19.79
CA HIS A 157 4.01 -6.05 -18.94
C HIS A 157 5.48 -6.22 -18.51
N PRO A 158 5.76 -6.56 -17.23
CA PRO A 158 7.13 -6.68 -16.71
C PRO A 158 8.03 -7.60 -17.55
N GLU A 159 7.52 -8.73 -18.03
CA GLU A 159 8.30 -9.65 -18.88
C GLU A 159 8.73 -9.00 -20.20
N ALA A 160 7.86 -8.22 -20.85
CA ALA A 160 8.21 -7.48 -22.06
C ALA A 160 9.30 -6.42 -21.81
N ALA A 161 9.29 -5.80 -20.62
CA ALA A 161 10.34 -4.86 -20.22
C ALA A 161 11.67 -5.58 -19.94
N ILE A 162 11.63 -6.80 -19.37
CA ILE A 162 12.81 -7.65 -19.16
C ILE A 162 13.48 -7.99 -20.50
N ASP A 163 12.70 -8.37 -21.51
CA ASP A 163 13.23 -8.69 -22.84
C ASP A 163 14.04 -7.54 -23.45
N LYS A 164 13.63 -6.29 -23.23
CA LYS A 164 14.32 -5.10 -23.73
C LYS A 164 15.72 -4.89 -23.16
N VAL A 165 15.94 -5.37 -21.93
CA VAL A 165 17.24 -5.23 -21.24
C VAL A 165 18.05 -6.52 -21.27
N THR A 166 17.55 -7.54 -21.97
CA THR A 166 18.18 -8.87 -22.07
C THR A 166 18.80 -9.04 -23.46
N THR A 167 20.11 -9.15 -23.50
CA THR A 167 20.88 -9.33 -24.77
C THR A 167 21.47 -10.72 -24.81
N PRO A 168 21.65 -11.29 -26.04
CA PRO A 168 22.28 -12.61 -26.21
C PRO A 168 23.66 -12.69 -25.54
N GLY A 169 23.84 -13.66 -24.63
CA GLY A 169 25.08 -13.85 -23.87
C GLY A 169 25.37 -12.78 -22.81
N GLY A 170 24.45 -11.84 -22.61
CA GLY A 170 24.60 -10.73 -21.69
C GLY A 170 24.57 -11.13 -20.19
N ILE A 171 24.87 -10.18 -19.33
CA ILE A 171 24.89 -10.40 -17.86
C ILE A 171 23.46 -10.54 -17.32
N THR A 172 22.50 -9.79 -17.87
CA THR A 172 21.10 -9.81 -17.43
C THR A 172 20.49 -11.21 -17.52
N ILE A 173 20.61 -11.86 -18.70
CA ILE A 173 20.03 -13.21 -18.87
C ILE A 173 20.68 -14.24 -17.94
N ARG A 174 21.96 -14.12 -17.66
CA ARG A 174 22.65 -15.03 -16.72
C ARG A 174 22.10 -14.85 -15.29
N GLY A 175 21.91 -13.60 -14.87
CA GLY A 175 21.31 -13.30 -13.56
C GLY A 175 19.88 -13.81 -13.45
N LEU A 176 19.06 -13.63 -14.47
CA LEU A 176 17.68 -14.16 -14.53
C LEU A 176 17.65 -15.69 -14.42
N ASN A 177 18.48 -16.38 -15.17
CA ASN A 177 18.57 -17.84 -15.09
C ASN A 177 18.97 -18.34 -13.71
N GLU A 178 19.88 -17.65 -13.02
CA GLU A 178 20.25 -18.00 -11.63
C GLU A 178 19.08 -17.74 -10.66
N MET A 179 18.29 -16.69 -10.86
CA MET A 179 17.08 -16.46 -10.07
C MET A 179 16.05 -17.57 -10.25
N GLU A 180 15.83 -18.02 -11.50
CA GLU A 180 14.94 -19.16 -11.79
C GLU A 180 15.46 -20.46 -11.17
N HIS A 181 16.75 -20.78 -11.31
CA HIS A 181 17.36 -21.96 -10.69
C HIS A 181 17.21 -21.96 -9.16
N ALA A 182 17.23 -20.77 -8.55
CA ALA A 182 17.01 -20.59 -7.11
C ALA A 182 15.51 -20.62 -6.71
N GLY A 183 14.59 -20.76 -7.65
CA GLY A 183 13.15 -20.83 -7.38
C GLY A 183 12.53 -19.48 -7.06
N PHE A 184 13.03 -18.39 -7.63
CA PHE A 184 12.47 -17.06 -7.44
C PHE A 184 11.19 -16.82 -8.28
N THR A 185 11.04 -17.51 -9.38
CA THR A 185 9.87 -17.45 -10.31
C THR A 185 9.16 -18.78 -10.39
#